data_e222b5b29f01c5914cbb4e9171d7625c
#
_entry.id   e222b5b29f01c5914cbb4e9171d7625c
#
_cell.length_a   1.000
_cell.length_b   1.000
_cell.length_c   1.000
_cell.angle_alpha   90.00
_cell.angle_beta   90.00
_cell.angle_gamma   90.00
#
_symmetry.space_group_name_H-M   'P 1'
#
loop_
_entity.id
_entity.type
_entity.pdbx_description
1 polymer ?
#
loop_
_entity_poly.entity_id
_entity_poly.type
_entity_poly.pdbx_seq_one_letter_code
_entity_poly.pdbx_strand_id
1 'polypeptide(L)'
;MSWVVRMLFFFGAAIAPAWAQEAAAQKSPWDTPEGAEQGRALFQSRCAFCHGPRGEGGRGADLTSGQYVHGGSDSELFSTIRNGVPGTSMPPASATDEEVWHLVSFVKRIGSPGLYEQATGDSKAGKQIFLGKGKCLTCHSIGKEGGIIGPDLTDVGRRRTLAYLRESIVTPDADVPMRYRSIQIVKKSGETVSGLRLNEDDVSIQMRDGHDELLSFMKDDLKTVRHDGKSIMPSYGSALTNKEINDLVAYLHSLRGAE
;
A
#
# COMPACT_ATOMS: atom_id res chain seq x y z
N MET A 1 0.83 -15.12 -72.27
CA MET A 1 -0.47 -15.04 -71.56
C MET A 1 -0.22 -15.45 -70.15
N SER A 2 -0.07 -14.49 -69.26
CA SER A 2 0.28 -14.74 -67.84
C SER A 2 -0.94 -14.40 -66.99
N TRP A 3 -1.43 -15.38 -66.25
CA TRP A 3 -2.57 -15.24 -65.33
C TRP A 3 -2.03 -14.94 -63.94
N VAL A 4 -2.30 -13.72 -63.48
CA VAL A 4 -2.02 -13.31 -62.07
C VAL A 4 -3.27 -13.61 -61.26
N VAL A 5 -3.16 -14.58 -60.38
CA VAL A 5 -4.20 -14.91 -59.35
C VAL A 5 -4.00 -13.95 -58.20
N ARG A 6 -4.94 -13.01 -57.99
CA ARG A 6 -5.03 -12.12 -56.84
C ARG A 6 -5.72 -12.88 -55.70
N MET A 7 -4.94 -13.30 -54.70
CA MET A 7 -5.45 -13.80 -53.41
C MET A 7 -5.93 -12.61 -52.54
N LEU A 8 -7.23 -12.50 -52.33
CA LEU A 8 -7.86 -11.59 -51.41
C LEU A 8 -7.80 -12.22 -49.99
N PHE A 9 -6.95 -11.68 -49.13
CA PHE A 9 -6.98 -11.99 -47.69
C PHE A 9 -8.13 -11.19 -47.04
N PHE A 10 -9.18 -11.88 -46.62
CA PHE A 10 -10.19 -11.33 -45.73
C PHE A 10 -9.64 -11.37 -44.31
N PHE A 11 -9.25 -10.20 -43.81
CA PHE A 11 -9.04 -10.03 -42.36
C PHE A 11 -10.41 -9.98 -41.67
N GLY A 12 -10.84 -11.10 -41.12
CA GLY A 12 -11.98 -11.15 -40.22
C GLY A 12 -11.61 -10.48 -38.90
N ALA A 13 -12.05 -9.25 -38.67
CA ALA A 13 -12.00 -8.65 -37.34
C ALA A 13 -12.94 -9.46 -36.43
N ALA A 14 -12.38 -10.19 -35.47
CA ALA A 14 -13.14 -10.86 -34.41
C ALA A 14 -13.76 -9.76 -33.51
N ILE A 15 -15.06 -9.52 -33.68
CA ILE A 15 -15.83 -8.64 -32.79
C ILE A 15 -16.03 -9.43 -31.50
N ALA A 16 -15.34 -9.04 -30.43
CA ALA A 16 -15.59 -9.59 -29.11
C ALA A 16 -17.05 -9.29 -28.70
N PRO A 17 -17.77 -10.24 -28.10
CA PRO A 17 -19.16 -10.05 -27.75
C PRO A 17 -19.30 -8.95 -26.69
N ALA A 18 -20.28 -8.05 -26.90
CA ALA A 18 -20.49 -6.84 -26.08
C ALA A 18 -20.67 -7.13 -24.56
N TRP A 19 -21.13 -8.32 -24.18
CA TRP A 19 -21.28 -8.71 -22.79
C TRP A 19 -19.93 -8.89 -22.06
N ALA A 20 -18.84 -9.16 -22.76
CA ALA A 20 -17.51 -9.28 -22.15
C ALA A 20 -16.89 -7.93 -21.81
N GLN A 21 -17.33 -6.85 -22.44
CA GLN A 21 -16.88 -5.47 -22.16
C GLN A 21 -17.68 -4.79 -21.04
N GLU A 22 -18.95 -5.15 -20.85
CA GLU A 22 -19.78 -4.60 -19.78
C GLU A 22 -19.39 -5.09 -18.38
N ALA A 23 -18.92 -6.33 -18.24
CA ALA A 23 -18.50 -6.89 -16.95
C ALA A 23 -17.25 -6.20 -16.35
N ALA A 24 -16.40 -5.59 -17.17
CA ALA A 24 -15.15 -4.95 -16.72
C ALA A 24 -15.34 -3.54 -16.12
N ALA A 25 -16.51 -2.93 -16.26
CA ALA A 25 -16.75 -1.52 -15.90
C ALA A 25 -17.80 -1.31 -14.80
N GLN A 26 -18.38 -2.38 -14.23
CA GLN A 26 -19.44 -2.22 -13.24
C GLN A 26 -18.87 -1.71 -11.92
N LYS A 27 -19.21 -0.45 -11.57
CA LYS A 27 -18.94 0.14 -10.26
C LYS A 27 -20.01 -0.25 -9.26
N SER A 28 -19.63 -0.32 -7.98
CA SER A 28 -20.61 -0.55 -6.92
C SER A 28 -21.64 0.58 -6.91
N PRO A 29 -22.94 0.27 -7.02
CA PRO A 29 -23.99 1.27 -6.88
C PRO A 29 -24.09 1.79 -5.43
N TRP A 30 -23.44 1.11 -4.49
CA TRP A 30 -23.46 1.38 -3.06
C TRP A 30 -22.12 1.92 -2.52
N ASP A 31 -21.27 2.51 -3.38
CA ASP A 31 -20.03 3.16 -2.94
C ASP A 31 -20.32 4.52 -2.27
N THR A 32 -21.10 4.45 -1.19
CA THR A 32 -21.48 5.56 -0.32
C THR A 32 -21.02 5.28 1.11
N PRO A 33 -20.93 6.29 2.00
CA PRO A 33 -20.65 6.07 3.42
C PRO A 33 -21.65 5.10 4.07
N GLU A 34 -22.93 5.21 3.75
CA GLU A 34 -24.01 4.37 4.27
C GLU A 34 -23.89 2.93 3.79
N GLY A 35 -23.62 2.75 2.49
CA GLY A 35 -23.38 1.42 1.90
C GLY A 35 -22.15 0.74 2.50
N ALA A 36 -21.08 1.48 2.75
CA ALA A 36 -19.89 0.97 3.41
C ALA A 36 -20.15 0.60 4.89
N GLU A 37 -20.98 1.35 5.60
CA GLU A 37 -21.36 1.03 6.98
C GLU A 37 -22.18 -0.25 7.07
N GLN A 38 -23.13 -0.46 6.14
CA GLN A 38 -23.85 -1.73 6.02
C GLN A 38 -22.88 -2.88 5.70
N GLY A 39 -21.93 -2.64 4.78
CA GLY A 39 -20.85 -3.58 4.47
C GLY A 39 -19.98 -3.90 5.68
N ARG A 40 -19.69 -2.91 6.54
CA ARG A 40 -18.94 -3.11 7.79
C ARG A 40 -19.67 -4.05 8.72
N ALA A 41 -20.97 -3.87 8.91
CA ALA A 41 -21.76 -4.75 9.79
C ALA A 41 -21.79 -6.20 9.27
N LEU A 42 -21.96 -6.38 7.96
CA LEU A 42 -21.90 -7.70 7.31
C LEU A 42 -20.50 -8.33 7.44
N PHE A 43 -19.45 -7.54 7.21
CA PHE A 43 -18.06 -7.98 7.33
C PHE A 43 -17.75 -8.48 8.74
N GLN A 44 -18.13 -7.72 9.76
CA GLN A 44 -17.91 -8.06 11.16
C GLN A 44 -18.56 -9.41 11.53
N SER A 45 -19.75 -9.68 11.01
CA SER A 45 -20.50 -10.90 11.34
C SER A 45 -20.06 -12.14 10.54
N ARG A 46 -19.52 -11.97 9.33
CA ARG A 46 -19.30 -13.09 8.38
C ARG A 46 -17.87 -13.26 7.92
N CYS A 47 -17.06 -12.18 7.91
CA CYS A 47 -15.73 -12.17 7.29
C CYS A 47 -14.60 -11.96 8.30
N ALA A 48 -14.86 -11.25 9.40
CA ALA A 48 -13.86 -10.85 10.39
C ALA A 48 -13.15 -12.03 11.05
N PHE A 49 -13.80 -13.19 11.17
CA PHE A 49 -13.18 -14.40 11.72
C PHE A 49 -11.91 -14.82 10.97
N CYS A 50 -11.89 -14.63 9.63
CA CYS A 50 -10.73 -14.97 8.81
C CYS A 50 -9.87 -13.75 8.49
N HIS A 51 -10.49 -12.60 8.18
CA HIS A 51 -9.79 -11.41 7.71
C HIS A 51 -9.41 -10.41 8.82
N GLY A 52 -9.71 -10.71 10.09
CA GLY A 52 -9.51 -9.80 11.21
C GLY A 52 -10.65 -8.77 11.34
N PRO A 53 -10.92 -8.24 12.56
CA PRO A 53 -12.06 -7.36 12.80
C PRO A 53 -12.00 -6.01 12.06
N ARG A 54 -10.82 -5.59 11.61
CA ARG A 54 -10.60 -4.38 10.80
C ARG A 54 -10.16 -4.69 9.37
N GLY A 55 -10.13 -5.97 9.00
CA GLY A 55 -9.63 -6.42 7.70
C GLY A 55 -8.11 -6.59 7.65
N GLU A 56 -7.41 -6.51 8.80
CA GLU A 56 -5.95 -6.57 8.94
C GLU A 56 -5.34 -7.96 8.68
N GLY A 57 -6.15 -8.92 8.31
CA GLY A 57 -5.70 -10.28 8.03
C GLY A 57 -5.76 -11.19 9.26
N GLY A 58 -5.25 -12.40 9.06
CA GLY A 58 -5.21 -13.47 10.05
C GLY A 58 -5.12 -14.80 9.32
N ARG A 59 -6.21 -15.60 9.33
CA ARG A 59 -6.33 -16.79 8.48
C ARG A 59 -6.56 -16.44 7.01
N GLY A 60 -7.23 -15.32 6.75
CA GLY A 60 -7.44 -14.73 5.44
C GLY A 60 -6.44 -13.59 5.17
N ALA A 61 -6.44 -13.07 3.95
CA ALA A 61 -5.56 -11.99 3.52
C ALA A 61 -5.83 -10.68 4.28
N ASP A 62 -4.79 -9.86 4.43
CA ASP A 62 -4.89 -8.46 4.85
C ASP A 62 -5.54 -7.63 3.73
N LEU A 63 -6.72 -7.10 4.00
CA LEU A 63 -7.51 -6.30 3.08
C LEU A 63 -7.21 -4.79 3.20
N THR A 64 -6.51 -4.37 4.27
CA THR A 64 -6.17 -2.98 4.52
C THR A 64 -5.01 -2.49 3.64
N SER A 65 -4.28 -3.42 3.03
CA SER A 65 -3.20 -3.11 2.09
C SER A 65 -3.69 -2.49 0.78
N GLY A 66 -4.95 -2.75 0.40
CA GLY A 66 -5.51 -2.38 -0.89
C GLY A 66 -4.89 -3.13 -2.08
N GLN A 67 -4.14 -4.19 -1.80
CA GLN A 67 -3.55 -5.08 -2.80
C GLN A 67 -4.31 -6.41 -2.79
N TYR A 68 -5.00 -6.70 -3.88
CA TYR A 68 -5.84 -7.88 -3.99
C TYR A 68 -5.33 -8.80 -5.10
N VAL A 69 -5.07 -10.06 -4.75
CA VAL A 69 -4.49 -11.06 -5.66
C VAL A 69 -5.45 -11.40 -6.83
N HIS A 70 -6.75 -11.31 -6.59
CA HIS A 70 -7.79 -11.67 -7.57
C HIS A 70 -8.44 -10.45 -8.23
N GLY A 71 -7.70 -9.31 -8.29
CA GLY A 71 -8.16 -8.05 -8.84
C GLY A 71 -8.82 -7.14 -7.81
N GLY A 72 -8.77 -5.82 -8.06
CA GLY A 72 -9.20 -4.77 -7.12
C GLY A 72 -10.28 -3.85 -7.68
N SER A 73 -10.76 -4.08 -8.90
CA SER A 73 -11.95 -3.40 -9.41
C SER A 73 -13.21 -3.85 -8.65
N ASP A 74 -14.24 -3.04 -8.68
CA ASP A 74 -15.49 -3.33 -7.98
C ASP A 74 -16.09 -4.67 -8.41
N SER A 75 -16.09 -4.95 -9.72
CA SER A 75 -16.61 -6.20 -10.28
C SER A 75 -15.75 -7.42 -9.91
N GLU A 76 -14.43 -7.28 -9.84
CA GLU A 76 -13.54 -8.35 -9.42
C GLU A 76 -13.71 -8.65 -7.93
N LEU A 77 -13.78 -7.63 -7.09
CA LEU A 77 -14.08 -7.79 -5.66
C LEU A 77 -15.45 -8.42 -5.45
N PHE A 78 -16.47 -7.97 -6.21
CA PHE A 78 -17.79 -8.57 -6.16
C PHE A 78 -17.74 -10.06 -6.52
N SER A 79 -17.11 -10.40 -7.63
CA SER A 79 -16.97 -11.78 -8.10
C SER A 79 -16.23 -12.66 -7.08
N THR A 80 -15.13 -12.14 -6.51
CA THR A 80 -14.33 -12.84 -5.50
C THR A 80 -15.13 -13.09 -4.22
N ILE A 81 -15.88 -12.10 -3.74
CA ILE A 81 -16.72 -12.26 -2.54
C ILE A 81 -17.90 -13.18 -2.83
N ARG A 82 -18.59 -12.98 -3.95
CA ARG A 82 -19.78 -13.75 -4.32
C ARG A 82 -19.50 -15.23 -4.49
N ASN A 83 -18.41 -15.56 -5.19
CA ASN A 83 -18.09 -16.93 -5.62
C ASN A 83 -17.06 -17.62 -4.72
N GLY A 84 -16.43 -16.88 -3.80
CA GLY A 84 -15.26 -17.36 -3.06
C GLY A 84 -14.05 -17.53 -3.98
N VAL A 85 -12.99 -18.16 -3.46
CA VAL A 85 -11.76 -18.46 -4.21
C VAL A 85 -11.56 -19.96 -4.27
N PRO A 86 -11.79 -20.60 -5.43
CA PRO A 86 -11.65 -22.04 -5.58
C PRO A 86 -10.26 -22.54 -5.15
N GLY A 87 -10.22 -23.66 -4.44
CA GLY A 87 -8.97 -24.25 -3.95
C GLY A 87 -8.39 -23.58 -2.70
N THR A 88 -9.10 -22.62 -2.11
CA THR A 88 -8.71 -21.95 -0.87
C THR A 88 -9.76 -22.11 0.23
N SER A 89 -9.48 -21.57 1.42
CA SER A 89 -10.42 -21.53 2.54
C SER A 89 -11.45 -20.39 2.47
N MET A 90 -11.47 -19.59 1.40
CA MET A 90 -12.45 -18.54 1.20
C MET A 90 -13.70 -19.08 0.50
N PRO A 91 -14.81 -19.31 1.22
CA PRO A 91 -16.03 -19.84 0.62
C PRO A 91 -16.81 -18.76 -0.14
N PRO A 92 -17.77 -19.14 -1.01
CA PRO A 92 -18.76 -18.23 -1.53
C PRO A 92 -19.55 -17.53 -0.41
N ALA A 93 -19.83 -16.22 -0.56
CA ALA A 93 -20.61 -15.51 0.41
C ALA A 93 -22.09 -15.96 0.39
N SER A 94 -22.62 -16.35 1.55
CA SER A 94 -24.06 -16.56 1.75
C SER A 94 -24.73 -15.19 1.97
N ALA A 95 -24.91 -14.44 0.88
CA ALA A 95 -25.37 -13.05 0.89
C ALA A 95 -26.16 -12.76 -0.39
N THR A 96 -27.05 -11.76 -0.39
CA THR A 96 -27.66 -11.23 -1.62
C THR A 96 -26.63 -10.43 -2.43
N ASP A 97 -26.91 -10.16 -3.69
CA ASP A 97 -26.01 -9.34 -4.52
C ASP A 97 -25.86 -7.91 -3.96
N GLU A 98 -26.92 -7.35 -3.39
CA GLU A 98 -26.87 -6.05 -2.70
C GLU A 98 -25.95 -6.09 -1.48
N GLU A 99 -26.06 -7.12 -0.63
CA GLU A 99 -25.17 -7.30 0.52
C GLU A 99 -23.71 -7.49 0.08
N VAL A 100 -23.45 -8.17 -1.04
CA VAL A 100 -22.10 -8.29 -1.61
C VAL A 100 -21.57 -6.94 -2.09
N TRP A 101 -22.41 -6.09 -2.71
CA TRP A 101 -22.01 -4.73 -3.09
C TRP A 101 -21.70 -3.84 -1.89
N HIS A 102 -22.43 -3.98 -0.79
CA HIS A 102 -22.09 -3.32 0.48
C HIS A 102 -20.73 -3.78 1.01
N LEU A 103 -20.45 -5.10 0.97
CA LEU A 103 -19.13 -5.63 1.34
C LEU A 103 -18.02 -5.08 0.45
N VAL A 104 -18.22 -4.99 -0.87
CA VAL A 104 -17.27 -4.37 -1.80
C VAL A 104 -16.98 -2.94 -1.38
N SER A 105 -18.02 -2.13 -1.10
CA SER A 105 -17.85 -0.73 -0.68
C SER A 105 -17.06 -0.61 0.61
N PHE A 106 -17.27 -1.48 1.58
CA PHE A 106 -16.49 -1.52 2.81
C PHE A 106 -15.03 -1.91 2.57
N VAL A 107 -14.79 -3.02 1.83
CA VAL A 107 -13.44 -3.54 1.54
C VAL A 107 -12.60 -2.49 0.80
N LYS A 108 -13.17 -1.81 -0.18
CA LYS A 108 -12.50 -0.70 -0.87
C LYS A 108 -12.08 0.41 0.08
N ARG A 109 -12.94 0.82 1.01
CA ARG A 109 -12.65 1.91 1.96
C ARG A 109 -11.56 1.54 2.93
N ILE A 110 -11.52 0.31 3.42
CA ILE A 110 -10.42 -0.12 4.31
C ILE A 110 -9.10 -0.31 3.56
N GLY A 111 -9.13 -0.73 2.29
CA GLY A 111 -7.93 -0.95 1.47
C GLY A 111 -7.43 0.31 0.75
N SER A 112 -8.27 1.32 0.61
CA SER A 112 -7.93 2.56 -0.11
C SER A 112 -8.56 3.79 0.54
N PRO A 113 -8.35 4.02 1.84
CA PRO A 113 -9.04 5.06 2.60
C PRO A 113 -8.78 6.47 2.06
N GLY A 114 -7.59 6.72 1.54
CA GLY A 114 -7.24 8.03 0.98
C GLY A 114 -8.06 8.43 -0.24
N LEU A 115 -8.73 7.49 -0.95
CA LEU A 115 -9.60 7.85 -2.07
C LEU A 115 -10.89 8.58 -1.64
N TYR A 116 -11.23 8.51 -0.36
CA TYR A 116 -12.44 9.06 0.23
C TYR A 116 -12.21 10.35 1.03
N GLU A 117 -11.00 10.90 0.96
CA GLU A 117 -10.61 12.13 1.63
C GLU A 117 -10.19 13.21 0.63
N GLN A 118 -10.22 14.48 1.05
CA GLN A 118 -9.77 15.63 0.27
C GLN A 118 -8.72 16.43 1.06
N ALA A 119 -7.52 16.54 0.49
CA ALA A 119 -6.48 17.38 1.05
C ALA A 119 -6.74 18.86 0.76
N THR A 120 -6.45 19.73 1.74
CA THR A 120 -6.66 21.18 1.66
C THR A 120 -5.39 21.98 1.33
N GLY A 121 -4.21 21.32 1.32
CA GLY A 121 -2.93 21.95 1.01
C GLY A 121 -2.67 22.14 -0.49
N ASP A 122 -1.61 22.87 -0.82
CA ASP A 122 -1.10 23.04 -2.18
C ASP A 122 -0.14 21.89 -2.55
N SER A 123 -0.61 20.95 -3.36
CA SER A 123 0.18 19.80 -3.82
C SER A 123 1.44 20.18 -4.61
N LYS A 124 1.43 21.32 -5.35
CA LYS A 124 2.62 21.76 -6.09
C LYS A 124 3.70 22.28 -5.14
N ALA A 125 3.31 23.08 -4.13
CA ALA A 125 4.22 23.51 -3.08
C ALA A 125 4.73 22.32 -2.27
N GLY A 126 3.87 21.37 -1.95
CA GLY A 126 4.24 20.11 -1.29
C GLY A 126 5.28 19.30 -2.06
N LYS A 127 5.16 19.21 -3.40
CA LYS A 127 6.18 18.57 -4.25
C LYS A 127 7.55 19.26 -4.14
N GLN A 128 7.57 20.59 -4.10
CA GLN A 128 8.83 21.34 -3.93
C GLN A 128 9.47 21.06 -2.57
N ILE A 129 8.66 20.98 -1.51
CA ILE A 129 9.14 20.61 -0.17
C ILE A 129 9.69 19.19 -0.18
N PHE A 130 8.97 18.24 -0.76
CA PHE A 130 9.33 16.83 -0.87
C PHE A 130 10.71 16.63 -1.54
N LEU A 131 10.95 17.31 -2.66
CA LEU A 131 12.19 17.22 -3.44
C LEU A 131 13.33 18.06 -2.84
N GLY A 132 13.00 19.21 -2.26
CA GLY A 132 13.96 20.21 -1.77
C GLY A 132 14.25 20.08 -0.27
N LYS A 133 13.55 20.86 0.55
CA LYS A 133 13.77 20.98 2.00
C LYS A 133 13.62 19.64 2.74
N GLY A 134 12.66 18.80 2.33
CA GLY A 134 12.40 17.51 2.93
C GLY A 134 13.37 16.42 2.51
N LYS A 135 13.98 16.50 1.30
CA LYS A 135 14.88 15.49 0.72
C LYS A 135 14.33 14.07 0.80
N CYS A 136 13.01 13.92 0.64
CA CYS A 136 12.32 12.65 0.93
C CYS A 136 12.75 11.51 0.00
N LEU A 137 13.14 11.82 -1.26
CA LEU A 137 13.68 10.83 -2.22
C LEU A 137 15.02 10.22 -1.81
N THR A 138 15.72 10.77 -0.82
CA THR A 138 16.93 10.12 -0.29
C THR A 138 16.62 8.75 0.30
N CYS A 139 15.43 8.59 0.90
CA CYS A 139 15.02 7.35 1.56
C CYS A 139 13.83 6.67 0.87
N HIS A 140 12.89 7.46 0.31
CA HIS A 140 11.66 6.95 -0.30
C HIS A 140 11.77 6.91 -1.82
N SER A 141 11.02 6.00 -2.44
CA SER A 141 10.85 5.96 -3.89
C SER A 141 9.45 6.41 -4.33
N ILE A 142 9.38 6.95 -5.55
CA ILE A 142 8.15 7.15 -6.32
C ILE A 142 8.39 6.57 -7.72
N GLY A 143 7.67 5.53 -8.09
CA GLY A 143 7.92 4.77 -9.31
C GLY A 143 9.29 4.10 -9.26
N LYS A 144 10.21 4.52 -10.13
CA LYS A 144 11.58 3.99 -10.19
C LYS A 144 12.63 4.96 -9.65
N GLU A 145 12.21 6.11 -9.15
CA GLU A 145 13.11 7.16 -8.68
C GLU A 145 13.14 7.21 -7.15
N GLY A 146 14.33 7.40 -6.57
CA GLY A 146 14.54 7.58 -5.15
C GLY A 146 15.19 6.39 -4.44
N GLY A 147 15.25 6.49 -3.11
CA GLY A 147 15.86 5.48 -2.22
C GLY A 147 14.89 4.35 -1.86
N ILE A 148 15.44 3.30 -1.26
CA ILE A 148 14.71 2.08 -0.87
C ILE A 148 14.74 1.82 0.64
N ILE A 149 15.32 2.74 1.40
CA ILE A 149 15.39 2.66 2.88
C ILE A 149 14.01 2.88 3.49
N GLY A 150 13.25 3.82 2.94
CA GLY A 150 11.84 4.06 3.31
C GLY A 150 10.87 3.29 2.42
N PRO A 151 9.58 3.27 2.79
CA PRO A 151 8.54 2.69 1.93
C PRO A 151 8.39 3.43 0.60
N ASP A 152 8.01 2.69 -0.43
CA ASP A 152 7.56 3.24 -1.71
C ASP A 152 6.30 4.09 -1.52
N LEU A 153 6.30 5.27 -2.08
CA LEU A 153 5.23 6.27 -1.96
C LEU A 153 4.39 6.42 -3.23
N THR A 154 4.63 5.61 -4.26
CA THR A 154 3.99 5.72 -5.59
C THR A 154 2.46 5.79 -5.50
N ASP A 155 1.85 5.04 -4.59
CA ASP A 155 0.39 4.99 -4.40
C ASP A 155 -0.04 5.30 -2.96
N VAL A 156 0.82 5.96 -2.19
CA VAL A 156 0.60 6.20 -0.76
C VAL A 156 -0.67 7.02 -0.49
N GLY A 157 -1.01 7.94 -1.38
CA GLY A 157 -2.21 8.78 -1.28
C GLY A 157 -3.52 8.02 -1.50
N ARG A 158 -3.48 6.83 -2.08
CA ARG A 158 -4.61 5.91 -2.14
C ARG A 158 -4.72 5.10 -0.85
N ARG A 159 -3.58 4.56 -0.38
CA ARG A 159 -3.52 3.58 0.73
C ARG A 159 -3.59 4.19 2.12
N ARG A 160 -3.33 5.50 2.29
CA ARG A 160 -3.22 6.12 3.61
C ARG A 160 -4.15 7.32 3.74
N THR A 161 -4.69 7.50 4.95
CA THR A 161 -5.48 8.68 5.31
C THR A 161 -4.61 9.92 5.42
N LEU A 162 -5.20 11.11 5.29
CA LEU A 162 -4.50 12.39 5.50
C LEU A 162 -3.92 12.49 6.91
N ALA A 163 -4.65 11.99 7.91
CA ALA A 163 -4.21 11.96 9.30
C ALA A 163 -2.95 11.09 9.45
N TYR A 164 -2.93 9.89 8.87
CA TYR A 164 -1.78 8.99 8.89
C TYR A 164 -0.56 9.61 8.20
N LEU A 165 -0.75 10.22 7.02
CA LEU A 165 0.33 10.89 6.31
C LEU A 165 0.94 12.01 7.14
N ARG A 166 0.10 12.83 7.79
CA ARG A 166 0.54 13.89 8.68
C ARG A 166 1.31 13.35 9.89
N GLU A 167 0.76 12.34 10.56
CA GLU A 167 1.38 11.72 11.73
C GLU A 167 2.76 11.15 11.38
N SER A 168 2.88 10.44 10.26
CA SER A 168 4.16 9.88 9.80
C SER A 168 5.23 10.95 9.54
N ILE A 169 4.84 12.16 9.12
CA ILE A 169 5.76 13.28 8.91
C ILE A 169 6.18 13.91 10.24
N VAL A 170 5.23 14.09 11.16
CA VAL A 170 5.43 14.86 12.41
C VAL A 170 5.97 13.96 13.52
N THR A 171 5.48 12.74 13.62
CA THR A 171 5.79 11.79 14.69
C THR A 171 6.07 10.40 14.11
N PRO A 172 7.16 10.23 13.34
CA PRO A 172 7.43 8.99 12.59
C PRO A 172 7.58 7.75 13.46
N ASP A 173 7.79 7.90 14.76
CA ASP A 173 7.85 6.80 15.73
C ASP A 173 6.46 6.31 16.20
N ALA A 174 5.37 7.01 15.86
CA ALA A 174 4.02 6.68 16.34
C ALA A 174 3.52 5.32 15.80
N ASP A 175 3.80 5.03 14.52
CA ASP A 175 3.49 3.75 13.89
C ASP A 175 4.60 3.34 12.93
N VAL A 176 5.50 2.46 13.38
CA VAL A 176 6.62 1.96 12.58
C VAL A 176 6.36 0.51 12.19
N PRO A 177 6.05 0.23 10.91
CA PRO A 177 5.91 -1.15 10.43
C PRO A 177 7.20 -1.95 10.69
N MET A 178 7.05 -3.22 11.07
CA MET A 178 8.15 -4.06 11.55
C MET A 178 9.41 -4.03 10.64
N ARG A 179 9.20 -4.05 9.32
CA ARG A 179 10.29 -4.03 8.32
C ARG A 179 11.08 -2.71 8.28
N TYR A 180 10.56 -1.64 8.87
CA TYR A 180 11.20 -0.31 8.90
C TYR A 180 11.67 0.08 10.31
N ARG A 181 11.58 -0.84 11.28
CA ARG A 181 12.10 -0.62 12.64
C ARG A 181 13.61 -0.69 12.63
N SER A 182 14.22 0.32 13.24
CA SER A 182 15.67 0.39 13.37
C SER A 182 16.21 -0.58 14.41
N ILE A 183 17.46 -0.99 14.17
CA ILE A 183 18.33 -1.63 15.16
C ILE A 183 19.59 -0.80 15.33
N GLN A 184 20.20 -0.89 16.50
CA GLN A 184 21.49 -0.33 16.79
C GLN A 184 22.45 -1.42 17.21
N ILE A 185 23.61 -1.48 16.58
CA ILE A 185 24.70 -2.42 16.85
C ILE A 185 25.87 -1.67 17.45
N VAL A 186 26.39 -2.17 18.58
CA VAL A 186 27.66 -1.72 19.13
C VAL A 186 28.69 -2.83 18.95
N LYS A 187 29.73 -2.60 18.17
CA LYS A 187 30.85 -3.54 17.97
C LYS A 187 31.71 -3.65 19.23
N LYS A 188 32.50 -4.72 19.37
CA LYS A 188 33.49 -4.83 20.44
C LYS A 188 34.53 -3.72 20.42
N SER A 189 34.81 -3.14 19.26
CA SER A 189 35.64 -1.94 19.07
C SER A 189 35.07 -0.68 19.73
N GLY A 190 33.77 -0.65 20.08
CA GLY A 190 33.03 0.53 20.57
C GLY A 190 32.34 1.31 19.47
N GLU A 191 32.54 0.99 18.19
CA GLU A 191 31.85 1.61 17.07
C GLU A 191 30.35 1.26 17.13
N THR A 192 29.52 2.26 16.87
CA THR A 192 28.05 2.12 16.83
C THR A 192 27.54 2.30 15.42
N VAL A 193 26.72 1.36 14.95
CA VAL A 193 26.06 1.37 13.64
C VAL A 193 24.55 1.26 13.85
N SER A 194 23.78 2.06 13.13
CA SER A 194 22.31 2.02 13.17
C SER A 194 21.74 1.84 11.76
N GLY A 195 20.63 1.13 11.65
CA GLY A 195 19.99 0.91 10.36
C GLY A 195 18.77 0.00 10.46
N LEU A 196 18.28 -0.43 9.32
CA LEU A 196 17.16 -1.36 9.20
C LEU A 196 17.66 -2.82 9.25
N ARG A 197 17.05 -3.63 10.10
CA ARG A 197 17.30 -5.06 10.09
C ARG A 197 16.71 -5.71 8.85
N LEU A 198 17.53 -6.41 8.08
CA LEU A 198 17.12 -7.21 6.93
C LEU A 198 16.94 -8.67 7.30
N ASN A 199 17.90 -9.21 8.05
CA ASN A 199 17.85 -10.58 8.55
C ASN A 199 18.64 -10.68 9.87
N GLU A 200 18.28 -11.67 10.69
CA GLU A 200 18.97 -11.97 11.93
C GLU A 200 18.73 -13.45 12.27
N ASP A 201 19.80 -14.16 12.55
CA ASP A 201 19.80 -15.52 13.05
C ASP A 201 20.64 -15.63 14.36
N ASP A 202 20.92 -16.83 14.82
CA ASP A 202 21.67 -17.05 16.06
C ASP A 202 23.14 -16.62 15.95
N VAL A 203 23.68 -16.52 14.74
CA VAL A 203 25.10 -16.30 14.46
C VAL A 203 25.38 -14.92 13.89
N SER A 204 24.49 -14.37 13.07
CA SER A 204 24.74 -13.17 12.29
C SER A 204 23.57 -12.21 12.25
N ILE A 205 23.84 -10.96 11.88
CA ILE A 205 22.86 -9.91 11.59
C ILE A 205 23.23 -9.24 10.28
N GLN A 206 22.24 -9.11 9.39
CA GLN A 206 22.34 -8.31 8.17
C GLN A 206 21.44 -7.09 8.33
N MET A 207 21.98 -5.94 8.01
CA MET A 207 21.27 -4.67 8.08
C MET A 207 21.59 -3.77 6.90
N ARG A 208 20.75 -2.77 6.71
CA ARG A 208 20.94 -1.67 5.76
C ARG A 208 21.08 -0.39 6.55
N ASP A 209 22.17 0.31 6.36
CA ASP A 209 22.40 1.59 7.06
C ASP A 209 21.64 2.77 6.42
N GLY A 210 21.81 3.97 6.99
CA GLY A 210 21.17 5.19 6.49
C GLY A 210 21.71 5.69 5.14
N HIS A 211 22.77 5.08 4.61
CA HIS A 211 23.38 5.38 3.31
C HIS A 211 23.05 4.34 2.23
N ASP A 212 22.13 3.42 2.54
CA ASP A 212 21.73 2.31 1.68
C ASP A 212 22.80 1.21 1.54
N GLU A 213 23.81 1.19 2.43
CA GLU A 213 24.84 0.17 2.42
C GLU A 213 24.38 -1.11 3.14
N LEU A 214 24.69 -2.25 2.53
CA LEU A 214 24.43 -3.56 3.12
C LEU A 214 25.59 -3.94 4.02
N LEU A 215 25.28 -4.13 5.30
CA LEU A 215 26.25 -4.50 6.33
C LEU A 215 25.90 -5.87 6.92
N SER A 216 26.93 -6.67 7.18
CA SER A 216 26.80 -7.98 7.83
C SER A 216 27.75 -8.08 8.99
N PHE A 217 27.28 -8.58 10.12
CA PHE A 217 28.05 -8.72 11.35
C PHE A 217 27.88 -10.13 11.93
N MET A 218 28.99 -10.71 12.41
CA MET A 218 28.92 -11.88 13.25
C MET A 218 28.55 -11.43 14.68
N LYS A 219 27.62 -12.12 15.34
CA LYS A 219 27.18 -11.74 16.70
C LYS A 219 28.30 -11.80 17.71
N ASP A 220 29.26 -12.69 17.51
CA ASP A 220 30.46 -12.80 18.35
C ASP A 220 31.35 -11.56 18.31
N ASP A 221 31.27 -10.72 17.27
CA ASP A 221 32.04 -9.47 17.17
C ASP A 221 31.32 -8.28 17.79
N LEU A 222 30.08 -8.49 18.25
CA LEU A 222 29.24 -7.45 18.80
C LEU A 222 29.31 -7.41 20.33
N LYS A 223 29.28 -6.19 20.87
CA LYS A 223 29.11 -5.94 22.30
C LYS A 223 27.62 -5.97 22.69
N THR A 224 26.76 -5.31 21.88
CA THR A 224 25.32 -5.29 22.08
C THR A 224 24.57 -5.12 20.76
N VAL A 225 23.37 -5.69 20.70
CA VAL A 225 22.37 -5.42 19.67
C VAL A 225 21.12 -4.88 20.38
N ARG A 226 20.60 -3.74 19.92
CA ARG A 226 19.43 -3.09 20.47
C ARG A 226 18.37 -3.02 19.38
N HIS A 227 17.19 -3.52 19.69
CA HIS A 227 16.01 -3.45 18.82
C HIS A 227 15.13 -2.29 19.31
N ASP A 228 15.53 -1.05 19.01
CA ASP A 228 14.88 0.15 19.53
C ASP A 228 13.44 0.33 18.97
N GLY A 229 13.13 -0.33 17.86
CA GLY A 229 11.80 -0.30 17.25
C GLY A 229 11.39 1.07 16.68
N LYS A 230 12.32 2.02 16.65
CA LYS A 230 12.11 3.39 16.19
C LYS A 230 12.20 3.50 14.67
N SER A 231 11.67 4.58 14.15
CA SER A 231 11.86 4.98 12.76
C SER A 231 13.24 5.59 12.55
N ILE A 232 13.84 5.33 11.39
CA ILE A 232 15.02 6.09 10.92
C ILE A 232 14.60 7.39 10.20
N MET A 233 13.32 7.55 9.88
CA MET A 233 12.79 8.78 9.31
C MET A 233 12.86 9.89 10.36
N PRO A 234 13.46 11.06 10.05
CA PRO A 234 13.49 12.17 10.98
C PRO A 234 12.10 12.78 11.15
N SER A 235 11.82 13.34 12.34
CA SER A 235 10.64 14.17 12.54
C SER A 235 10.79 15.50 11.82
N TYR A 236 9.76 15.90 11.08
CA TYR A 236 9.69 17.19 10.42
C TYR A 236 8.78 18.18 11.19
N GLY A 237 8.25 17.80 12.36
CA GLY A 237 7.33 18.61 13.14
C GLY A 237 7.88 19.98 13.57
N SER A 238 9.20 20.07 13.80
CA SER A 238 9.88 21.35 14.11
C SER A 238 10.58 21.99 12.90
N ALA A 239 10.85 21.21 11.84
CA ALA A 239 11.59 21.66 10.66
C ALA A 239 10.68 22.31 9.60
N LEU A 240 9.40 21.97 9.60
CA LEU A 240 8.38 22.48 8.68
C LEU A 240 7.28 23.21 9.45
N THR A 241 6.77 24.26 8.84
CA THR A 241 5.58 24.96 9.36
C THR A 241 4.33 24.10 9.13
N ASN A 242 3.24 24.38 9.86
CA ASN A 242 1.96 23.71 9.67
C ASN A 242 1.44 23.82 8.23
N LYS A 243 1.68 24.96 7.56
CA LYS A 243 1.32 25.13 6.15
C LYS A 243 2.13 24.19 5.27
N GLU A 244 3.45 24.16 5.43
CA GLU A 244 4.33 23.26 4.66
C GLU A 244 3.99 21.78 4.86
N ILE A 245 3.62 21.39 6.08
CA ILE A 245 3.16 20.02 6.38
C ILE A 245 1.85 19.74 5.65
N ASN A 246 0.89 20.65 5.63
CA ASN A 246 -0.37 20.48 4.91
C ASN A 246 -0.13 20.37 3.40
N ASP A 247 0.75 21.21 2.84
CA ASP A 247 1.11 21.17 1.43
C ASP A 247 1.80 19.83 1.06
N LEU A 248 2.72 19.36 1.91
CA LEU A 248 3.39 18.07 1.76
C LEU A 248 2.40 16.90 1.83
N VAL A 249 1.47 16.93 2.78
CA VAL A 249 0.39 15.93 2.89
C VAL A 249 -0.48 15.95 1.63
N ALA A 250 -0.82 17.13 1.09
CA ALA A 250 -1.58 17.23 -0.16
C ALA A 250 -0.81 16.65 -1.36
N TYR A 251 0.50 16.84 -1.41
CA TYR A 251 1.32 16.20 -2.43
C TYR A 251 1.33 14.67 -2.29
N LEU A 252 1.61 14.15 -1.10
CA LEU A 252 1.61 12.71 -0.86
C LEU A 252 0.23 12.08 -1.16
N HIS A 253 -0.84 12.77 -0.77
CA HIS A 253 -2.20 12.34 -1.06
C HIS A 253 -2.53 12.34 -2.56
N SER A 254 -1.83 13.14 -3.39
CA SER A 254 -1.97 13.12 -4.84
C SER A 254 -1.28 11.94 -5.53
N LEU A 255 -0.42 11.20 -4.82
CA LEU A 255 0.27 10.02 -5.32
C LEU A 255 -0.66 8.79 -5.25
N ARG A 256 -1.30 8.46 -6.38
CA ARG A 256 -2.37 7.45 -6.48
C ARG A 256 -1.93 6.16 -7.18
N GLY A 257 -0.68 6.06 -7.63
CA GLY A 257 -0.22 5.01 -8.53
C GLY A 257 -0.57 5.32 -10.00
N ALA A 258 -0.16 4.43 -10.90
CA ALA A 258 -0.69 4.44 -12.27
C ALA A 258 -2.08 3.80 -12.25
N GLU A 259 -3.06 4.42 -12.93
CA GLU A 259 -4.36 3.82 -13.22
C GLU A 259 -4.21 2.72 -14.26
#